data_7efdad311c13b451954a118605979308
#
_entry.id   7efdad311c13b451954a118605979308
#
_cell.length_a   1.000
_cell.length_b   1.000
_cell.length_c   1.000
_cell.angle_alpha   90.00
_cell.angle_beta   90.00
_cell.angle_gamma   90.00
#
_symmetry.space_group_name_H-M   'P 1'
#
loop_
_entity.id
_entity.type
_entity.pdbx_description
1 polymer ?
#
loop_
_entity_poly.entity_id
_entity_poly.type
_entity_poly.pdbx_seq_one_letter_code
_entity_poly.pdbx_strand_id
1 'polypeptide(L)'
;MKIEGTHQIHAPSDRVYAALINPQILQRCIPGCQSLDKTADNTYVATMKAGVGPVKGIFKGNVRLEDMQPPSHYVMIVDGKGGPGFVKGTGEFELQDVDGGTAIAYQGELQVGGVIAGVGQRMIEAAAKMLAAQFFSKLDSEIKKAEQPFAPAPNF
;
A
#
# COMPACT_ATOMS: atom_id res chain seq x y z
N MET A 1 0.00 -8.10 15.78
CA MET A 1 1.11 -7.13 15.75
C MET A 1 0.57 -5.80 15.26
N LYS A 2 0.80 -4.74 15.97
CA LYS A 2 0.32 -3.41 15.59
C LYS A 2 1.33 -2.71 14.69
N ILE A 3 0.85 -2.15 13.58
CA ILE A 3 1.66 -1.37 12.65
C ILE A 3 1.04 0.01 12.53
N GLU A 4 1.86 1.06 12.61
CA GLU A 4 1.37 2.42 12.47
C GLU A 4 2.46 3.34 11.93
N GLY A 5 2.06 4.43 11.31
CA GLY A 5 2.97 5.42 10.76
C GLY A 5 2.25 6.60 10.15
N THR A 6 3.05 7.60 9.75
CA THR A 6 2.57 8.79 9.07
C THR A 6 3.52 9.14 7.94
N HIS A 7 2.95 9.50 6.79
CA HIS A 7 3.73 9.91 5.62
C HIS A 7 3.11 11.16 5.01
N GLN A 8 3.94 11.99 4.41
CA GLN A 8 3.47 13.17 3.69
C GLN A 8 3.60 12.98 2.19
N ILE A 9 2.52 13.30 1.47
CA ILE A 9 2.47 13.27 0.01
C ILE A 9 2.27 14.71 -0.46
N HIS A 10 3.01 15.09 -1.50
CA HIS A 10 3.03 16.48 -2.01
C HIS A 10 1.93 16.68 -3.06
N ALA A 11 0.70 16.44 -2.67
CA ALA A 11 -0.48 16.60 -3.52
C ALA A 11 -1.73 16.78 -2.65
N PRO A 12 -2.81 17.35 -3.18
CA PRO A 12 -4.07 17.49 -2.45
C PRO A 12 -4.69 16.13 -2.10
N SER A 13 -5.45 16.09 -1.02
CA SER A 13 -6.02 14.84 -0.49
C SER A 13 -6.93 14.13 -1.47
N ASP A 14 -7.70 14.85 -2.28
CA ASP A 14 -8.56 14.23 -3.28
C ASP A 14 -7.75 13.45 -4.33
N ARG A 15 -6.61 13.96 -4.75
CA ARG A 15 -5.73 13.25 -5.67
C ARG A 15 -5.03 12.07 -5.02
N VAL A 16 -4.59 12.25 -3.79
CA VAL A 16 -3.94 11.16 -3.04
C VAL A 16 -4.93 10.02 -2.82
N TYR A 17 -6.14 10.34 -2.41
CA TYR A 17 -7.16 9.32 -2.19
C TYR A 17 -7.50 8.56 -3.48
N ALA A 18 -7.67 9.29 -4.59
CA ALA A 18 -7.93 8.66 -5.88
C ALA A 18 -6.81 7.71 -6.31
N ALA A 19 -5.56 8.08 -6.04
CA ALA A 19 -4.41 7.23 -6.35
C ALA A 19 -4.38 5.98 -5.46
N LEU A 20 -4.72 6.12 -4.18
CA LEU A 20 -4.71 5.02 -3.22
C LEU A 20 -5.76 3.94 -3.52
N ILE A 21 -6.78 4.26 -4.28
CA ILE A 21 -7.81 3.29 -4.67
C ILE A 21 -7.73 2.90 -6.16
N ASN A 22 -6.71 3.36 -6.86
CA ASN A 22 -6.50 3.06 -8.28
C ASN A 22 -5.57 1.85 -8.42
N PRO A 23 -6.07 0.68 -8.90
CA PRO A 23 -5.25 -0.52 -8.95
C PRO A 23 -4.04 -0.41 -9.87
N GLN A 24 -4.12 0.37 -10.94
CA GLN A 24 -2.98 0.55 -11.84
C GLN A 24 -1.84 1.32 -11.17
N ILE A 25 -2.17 2.35 -10.41
CA ILE A 25 -1.18 3.10 -9.64
C ILE A 25 -0.63 2.25 -8.51
N LEU A 26 -1.51 1.56 -7.78
CA LEU A 26 -1.11 0.71 -6.66
C LEU A 26 -0.14 -0.39 -7.10
N GLN A 27 -0.40 -1.01 -8.25
CA GLN A 27 0.48 -2.06 -8.75
C GLN A 27 1.89 -1.55 -8.98
N ARG A 28 2.05 -0.30 -9.44
CA ARG A 28 3.35 0.31 -9.65
C ARG A 28 4.03 0.74 -8.35
N CYS A 29 3.25 1.02 -7.31
CA CYS A 29 3.77 1.54 -6.06
C CYS A 29 4.08 0.47 -5.02
N ILE A 30 3.36 -0.65 -5.02
CA ILE A 30 3.56 -1.71 -4.05
C ILE A 30 4.78 -2.54 -4.44
N PRO A 31 5.84 -2.56 -3.62
CA PRO A 31 7.04 -3.33 -3.94
C PRO A 31 6.71 -4.82 -4.11
N GLY A 32 7.17 -5.40 -5.20
CA GLY A 32 6.97 -6.81 -5.48
C GLY A 32 5.58 -7.18 -5.99
N CYS A 33 4.71 -6.22 -6.22
CA CYS A 33 3.38 -6.50 -6.76
C CYS A 33 3.47 -6.89 -8.23
N GLN A 34 3.16 -8.14 -8.53
CA GLN A 34 3.19 -8.67 -9.89
C GLN A 34 1.87 -8.44 -10.62
N SER A 35 0.76 -8.49 -9.89
CA SER A 35 -0.56 -8.21 -10.43
C SER A 35 -1.49 -7.73 -9.34
N LEU A 36 -2.44 -6.89 -9.72
CA LEU A 36 -3.48 -6.39 -8.83
C LEU A 36 -4.73 -6.19 -9.69
N ASP A 37 -5.66 -7.14 -9.58
CA ASP A 37 -6.82 -7.18 -10.44
C ASP A 37 -8.10 -6.94 -9.65
N LYS A 38 -8.93 -6.04 -10.14
CA LYS A 38 -10.23 -5.78 -9.54
C LYS A 38 -11.18 -6.92 -9.89
N THR A 39 -11.76 -7.55 -8.87
CA THR A 39 -12.67 -8.68 -9.05
C THR A 39 -14.13 -8.31 -8.77
N ALA A 40 -14.35 -7.28 -7.97
CA ALA A 40 -15.66 -6.73 -7.64
C ALA A 40 -15.46 -5.31 -7.12
N ASP A 41 -16.54 -4.62 -6.81
CA ASP A 41 -16.43 -3.27 -6.22
C ASP A 41 -15.61 -3.31 -4.95
N ASN A 42 -14.59 -2.45 -4.89
CA ASN A 42 -13.68 -2.33 -3.75
C ASN A 42 -13.00 -3.63 -3.33
N THR A 43 -12.88 -4.58 -4.26
CA THR A 43 -12.28 -5.89 -4.02
C THR A 43 -11.27 -6.21 -5.11
N TYR A 44 -10.08 -6.66 -4.69
CA TYR A 44 -8.96 -6.92 -5.58
C TYR A 44 -8.29 -8.23 -5.23
N VAL A 45 -7.68 -8.87 -6.23
CA VAL A 45 -6.79 -10.02 -6.04
C VAL A 45 -5.38 -9.58 -6.39
N ALA A 46 -4.45 -9.80 -5.48
CA ALA A 46 -3.05 -9.41 -5.65
C ALA A 46 -2.15 -10.64 -5.67
N THR A 47 -1.10 -10.57 -6.49
CA THR A 47 0.01 -11.51 -6.47
C THR A 47 1.27 -10.72 -6.13
N MET A 48 1.93 -11.13 -5.06
CA MET A 48 3.06 -10.40 -4.51
C MET A 48 4.27 -11.30 -4.39
N LYS A 49 5.42 -10.82 -4.82
CA LYS A 49 6.70 -11.42 -4.46
C LYS A 49 7.25 -10.63 -3.28
N ALA A 50 7.31 -11.25 -2.12
CA ALA A 50 7.68 -10.59 -0.89
C ALA A 50 8.45 -11.51 0.03
N GLY A 51 9.16 -10.93 1.00
CA GLY A 51 9.90 -11.72 1.96
C GLY A 51 10.41 -10.90 3.12
N VAL A 52 10.87 -11.62 4.15
CA VAL A 52 11.49 -11.06 5.33
C VAL A 52 12.74 -11.86 5.61
N GLY A 53 13.92 -11.21 5.53
CA GLY A 53 15.19 -11.90 5.68
C GLY A 53 15.34 -13.01 4.63
N PRO A 54 15.73 -14.23 5.04
CA PRO A 54 15.93 -15.34 4.10
C PRO A 54 14.62 -15.98 3.63
N VAL A 55 13.49 -15.67 4.24
CA VAL A 55 12.19 -16.27 3.89
C VAL A 55 11.49 -15.39 2.88
N LYS A 56 11.35 -15.87 1.66
CA LYS A 56 10.69 -15.13 0.58
C LYS A 56 9.97 -16.06 -0.36
N GLY A 57 9.01 -15.52 -1.08
CA GLY A 57 8.24 -16.27 -2.05
C GLY A 57 7.06 -15.49 -2.56
N ILE A 58 6.12 -16.20 -3.15
CA ILE A 58 4.93 -15.61 -3.75
C ILE A 58 3.76 -15.73 -2.79
N PHE A 59 3.10 -14.60 -2.56
CA PHE A 59 1.82 -14.54 -1.84
C PHE A 59 0.73 -14.18 -2.82
N LYS A 60 -0.42 -14.81 -2.66
CA LYS A 60 -1.62 -14.48 -3.41
C LYS A 60 -2.72 -14.19 -2.41
N GLY A 61 -3.44 -13.09 -2.60
CA GLY A 61 -4.42 -12.70 -1.61
C GLY A 61 -5.47 -11.75 -2.12
N ASN A 62 -6.41 -11.50 -1.22
CA ASN A 62 -7.52 -10.60 -1.46
C ASN A 62 -7.30 -9.31 -0.69
N VAL A 63 -7.66 -8.20 -1.32
CA VAL A 63 -7.67 -6.87 -0.70
C VAL A 63 -9.06 -6.32 -0.85
N ARG A 64 -9.64 -5.86 0.26
CA ARG A 64 -10.97 -5.26 0.26
C ARG A 64 -10.91 -3.90 0.94
N LEU A 65 -11.56 -2.91 0.32
CA LEU A 65 -11.68 -1.58 0.89
C LEU A 65 -13.07 -1.40 1.47
N GLU A 66 -13.15 -0.90 2.69
CA GLU A 66 -14.39 -0.69 3.43
C GLU A 66 -14.41 0.71 4.04
N ASP A 67 -15.58 1.11 4.52
CA ASP A 67 -15.80 2.39 5.21
C ASP A 67 -15.17 3.56 4.45
N MET A 68 -15.45 3.62 3.15
CA MET A 68 -14.84 4.61 2.27
C MET A 68 -15.53 5.96 2.44
N GLN A 69 -14.76 6.94 2.89
CA GLN A 69 -15.20 8.33 3.11
C GLN A 69 -14.22 9.27 2.38
N PRO A 70 -14.33 9.36 1.05
CA PRO A 70 -13.42 10.21 0.29
C PRO A 70 -13.54 11.68 0.66
N PRO A 71 -12.47 12.42 0.71
CA PRO A 71 -11.09 12.01 0.44
C PRO A 71 -10.29 11.75 1.73
N SER A 72 -10.93 11.41 2.85
CA SER A 72 -10.30 11.45 4.17
C SER A 72 -10.08 10.11 4.84
N HIS A 73 -10.84 9.07 4.50
CA HIS A 73 -10.80 7.83 5.28
C HIS A 73 -11.16 6.61 4.46
N TYR A 74 -10.48 5.48 4.75
CA TYR A 74 -10.92 4.15 4.34
C TYR A 74 -10.24 3.09 5.21
N VAL A 75 -10.80 1.88 5.18
CA VAL A 75 -10.25 0.70 5.86
C VAL A 75 -9.86 -0.31 4.78
N MET A 76 -8.69 -0.92 4.94
CA MET A 76 -8.19 -1.94 4.03
C MET A 76 -8.08 -3.27 4.79
N ILE A 77 -8.64 -4.32 4.20
CA ILE A 77 -8.57 -5.67 4.75
C ILE A 77 -7.79 -6.53 3.77
N VAL A 78 -6.76 -7.19 4.26
CA VAL A 78 -5.84 -8.01 3.46
C VAL A 78 -5.81 -9.43 4.00
N ASP A 79 -5.90 -10.40 3.11
CA ASP A 79 -5.78 -11.82 3.44
C ASP A 79 -4.97 -12.50 2.33
N GLY A 80 -3.72 -12.82 2.62
CA GLY A 80 -2.81 -13.42 1.65
C GLY A 80 -2.13 -14.68 2.18
N LYS A 81 -1.84 -15.60 1.28
CA LYS A 81 -1.13 -16.84 1.60
C LYS A 81 -0.26 -17.30 0.45
N GLY A 82 0.74 -18.10 0.78
CA GLY A 82 1.67 -18.66 -0.20
C GLY A 82 2.63 -19.62 0.43
N GLY A 83 3.69 -19.97 -0.29
CA GLY A 83 4.74 -20.86 0.21
C GLY A 83 5.35 -20.41 1.54
N PRO A 84 5.64 -19.12 1.73
CA PRO A 84 6.21 -18.64 3.00
C PRO A 84 5.25 -18.65 4.18
N GLY A 85 3.95 -18.78 3.97
CA GLY A 85 2.96 -18.74 5.04
C GLY A 85 1.76 -17.88 4.69
N PHE A 86 1.19 -17.22 5.71
CA PHE A 86 0.04 -16.34 5.49
C PHE A 86 0.23 -15.00 6.19
N VAL A 87 -0.48 -14.00 5.67
CA VAL A 87 -0.53 -12.65 6.24
C VAL A 87 -1.98 -12.19 6.21
N LYS A 88 -2.49 -11.77 7.36
CA LYS A 88 -3.82 -11.18 7.49
C LYS A 88 -3.68 -9.82 8.15
N GLY A 89 -4.34 -8.84 7.62
CA GLY A 89 -4.22 -7.49 8.16
C GLY A 89 -5.46 -6.65 7.95
N THR A 90 -5.66 -5.72 8.87
CA THR A 90 -6.67 -4.68 8.76
C THR A 90 -5.99 -3.36 9.06
N GLY A 91 -6.14 -2.39 8.17
CA GLY A 91 -5.53 -1.08 8.33
C GLY A 91 -6.53 0.04 8.11
N GLU A 92 -6.43 1.06 8.93
CA GLU A 92 -7.19 2.30 8.80
C GLU A 92 -6.30 3.38 8.24
N PHE A 93 -6.81 4.14 7.28
CA PHE A 93 -6.08 5.23 6.64
C PHE A 93 -6.85 6.53 6.79
N GLU A 94 -6.18 7.53 7.33
CA GLU A 94 -6.73 8.88 7.49
C GLU A 94 -5.86 9.86 6.71
N LEU A 95 -6.51 10.66 5.86
CA LEU A 95 -5.86 11.67 5.07
C LEU A 95 -6.28 13.05 5.56
N GLN A 96 -5.29 13.92 5.78
CA GLN A 96 -5.52 15.27 6.24
C GLN A 96 -4.73 16.24 5.38
N ASP A 97 -5.39 17.28 4.87
CA ASP A 97 -4.68 18.33 4.14
C ASP A 97 -3.77 19.10 5.10
N VAL A 98 -2.53 19.31 4.68
CA VAL A 98 -1.53 20.07 5.42
C VAL A 98 -0.85 21.03 4.45
N ASP A 99 -0.05 21.94 4.99
CA ASP A 99 0.72 22.84 4.14
C ASP A 99 1.65 22.04 3.23
N GLY A 100 1.49 22.26 1.93
CA GLY A 100 2.32 21.60 0.92
C GLY A 100 1.87 20.19 0.53
N GLY A 101 0.71 19.71 1.02
CA GLY A 101 0.22 18.40 0.59
C GLY A 101 -0.77 17.72 1.49
N THR A 102 -0.60 16.43 1.66
CA THR A 102 -1.48 15.57 2.47
C THR A 102 -0.65 14.75 3.45
N ALA A 103 -1.07 14.73 4.71
CA ALA A 103 -0.54 13.80 5.69
C ALA A 103 -1.43 12.56 5.69
N ILE A 104 -0.80 11.39 5.54
CA ILE A 104 -1.49 10.11 5.63
C ILE A 104 -1.07 9.45 6.94
N ALA A 105 -2.02 9.24 7.84
CA ALA A 105 -1.80 8.45 9.04
C ALA A 105 -2.42 7.07 8.82
N TYR A 106 -1.67 6.03 9.13
CA TYR A 106 -2.21 4.68 9.07
C TYR A 106 -1.94 3.94 10.37
N GLN A 107 -2.85 3.06 10.71
CA GLN A 107 -2.69 2.13 11.82
C GLN A 107 -3.43 0.84 11.50
N GLY A 108 -2.89 -0.26 11.96
CA GLY A 108 -3.49 -1.56 11.68
C GLY A 108 -2.96 -2.68 12.53
N GLU A 109 -3.61 -3.81 12.38
CA GLU A 109 -3.21 -5.06 13.00
C GLU A 109 -2.78 -6.03 11.91
N LEU A 110 -1.65 -6.70 12.15
CA LEU A 110 -1.08 -7.67 11.24
C LEU A 110 -0.91 -8.99 11.94
N GLN A 111 -1.40 -10.07 11.32
CA GLN A 111 -1.21 -11.43 11.79
C GLN A 111 -0.44 -12.20 10.74
N VAL A 112 0.63 -12.85 11.15
CA VAL A 112 1.54 -13.58 10.27
C VAL A 112 1.70 -15.00 10.81
N GLY A 113 1.63 -15.98 9.94
CA GLY A 113 1.81 -17.38 10.31
C GLY A 113 2.59 -18.15 9.26
N GLY A 114 2.99 -19.37 9.61
CA GLY A 114 3.80 -20.23 8.75
C GLY A 114 5.28 -19.96 8.90
N VAL A 115 6.07 -20.34 7.90
CA VAL A 115 7.54 -20.23 7.93
C VAL A 115 7.99 -18.79 8.14
N ILE A 116 7.31 -17.83 7.52
CA ILE A 116 7.67 -16.42 7.64
C ILE A 116 7.53 -15.89 9.07
N ALA A 117 6.64 -16.45 9.88
CA ALA A 117 6.50 -16.07 11.28
C ALA A 117 7.75 -16.43 12.10
N GLY A 118 8.51 -17.41 11.66
CA GLY A 118 9.72 -17.87 12.33
C GLY A 118 10.87 -16.86 12.32
N VAL A 119 10.84 -15.85 11.47
CA VAL A 119 11.89 -14.82 11.47
C VAL A 119 11.78 -13.87 12.67
N GLY A 120 10.64 -13.87 13.35
CA GLY A 120 10.43 -13.08 14.56
C GLY A 120 9.73 -11.76 14.31
N GLN A 121 9.03 -11.30 15.34
CA GLN A 121 8.18 -10.12 15.27
C GLN A 121 8.96 -8.85 14.90
N ARG A 122 10.17 -8.68 15.41
CA ARG A 122 10.98 -7.50 15.12
C ARG A 122 11.32 -7.37 13.63
N MET A 123 11.71 -8.49 13.00
CA MET A 123 12.04 -8.48 11.58
C MET A 123 10.81 -8.22 10.73
N ILE A 124 9.68 -8.81 11.09
CA ILE A 124 8.41 -8.60 10.38
C ILE A 124 7.99 -7.13 10.47
N GLU A 125 8.05 -6.56 11.67
CA GLU A 125 7.69 -5.15 11.89
C GLU A 125 8.60 -4.21 11.10
N ALA A 126 9.91 -4.46 11.11
CA ALA A 126 10.86 -3.65 10.36
C ALA A 126 10.61 -3.75 8.85
N ALA A 127 10.31 -4.95 8.34
CA ALA A 127 9.99 -5.15 6.93
C ALA A 127 8.69 -4.44 6.55
N ALA A 128 7.67 -4.49 7.39
CA ALA A 128 6.40 -3.83 7.15
C ALA A 128 6.58 -2.30 7.07
N LYS A 129 7.36 -1.74 7.97
CA LYS A 129 7.66 -0.30 7.96
C LYS A 129 8.46 0.11 6.72
N MET A 130 9.41 -0.70 6.32
CA MET A 130 10.21 -0.44 5.11
C MET A 130 9.32 -0.48 3.86
N LEU A 131 8.46 -1.49 3.75
CA LEU A 131 7.54 -1.61 2.62
C LEU A 131 6.57 -0.42 2.56
N ALA A 132 6.06 0.01 3.70
CA ALA A 132 5.19 1.19 3.76
C ALA A 132 5.93 2.45 3.30
N ALA A 133 7.16 2.65 3.76
CA ALA A 133 7.95 3.81 3.36
C ALA A 133 8.24 3.80 1.85
N GLN A 134 8.59 2.66 1.29
CA GLN A 134 8.82 2.50 -0.15
C GLN A 134 7.53 2.75 -0.95
N PHE A 135 6.42 2.23 -0.45
CA PHE A 135 5.12 2.41 -1.09
C PHE A 135 4.76 3.90 -1.17
N PHE A 136 4.82 4.62 -0.04
CA PHE A 136 4.42 6.03 -0.02
C PHE A 136 5.39 6.92 -0.79
N SER A 137 6.68 6.61 -0.78
CA SER A 137 7.66 7.32 -1.59
C SER A 137 7.36 7.16 -3.08
N LYS A 138 7.04 5.95 -3.50
CA LYS A 138 6.69 5.66 -4.89
C LYS A 138 5.36 6.30 -5.27
N LEU A 139 4.39 6.28 -4.36
CA LEU A 139 3.10 6.93 -4.56
C LEU A 139 3.26 8.43 -4.81
N ASP A 140 4.07 9.10 -4.00
CA ASP A 140 4.37 10.52 -4.16
C ASP A 140 4.96 10.80 -5.55
N SER A 141 5.91 9.97 -5.97
CA SER A 141 6.53 10.08 -7.29
C SER A 141 5.53 9.87 -8.44
N GLU A 142 4.66 8.86 -8.31
CA GLU A 142 3.67 8.56 -9.35
C GLU A 142 2.61 9.65 -9.45
N ILE A 143 2.20 10.23 -8.36
CA ILE A 143 1.25 11.34 -8.36
C ILE A 143 1.87 12.58 -9.02
N LYS A 144 3.14 12.87 -8.73
CA LYS A 144 3.84 13.98 -9.37
C LYS A 144 3.94 13.80 -10.88
N LYS A 145 4.19 12.59 -11.35
CA LYS A 145 4.22 12.29 -12.78
C LYS A 145 2.85 12.52 -13.44
N ALA A 146 1.78 12.14 -12.77
CA ALA A 146 0.43 12.31 -13.27
C ALA A 146 0.01 13.78 -13.29
N GLU A 147 0.56 14.61 -12.40
CA GLU A 147 0.29 16.04 -12.34
C GLU A 147 1.02 16.82 -13.41
N GLN A 148 2.10 16.30 -13.92
CA GLN A 148 2.73 16.85 -15.11
C GLN A 148 1.92 16.37 -16.29
N PRO A 149 0.99 17.18 -16.81
CA PRO A 149 0.01 16.70 -17.76
C PRO A 149 0.64 16.16 -19.02
N PHE A 150 1.67 16.64 -19.46
CA PHE A 150 2.65 16.13 -20.38
C PHE A 150 3.67 17.21 -20.46
N ALA A 151 4.89 16.82 -20.43
CA ALA A 151 5.93 17.72 -20.82
C ALA A 151 5.53 18.17 -22.20
N PRO A 152 5.20 19.42 -22.41
CA PRO A 152 4.99 19.88 -23.75
C PRO A 152 6.20 19.44 -24.52
N ALA A 153 5.91 18.70 -25.55
CA ALA A 153 6.95 18.34 -26.45
C ALA A 153 7.77 19.57 -26.64
N PRO A 154 9.03 19.46 -26.41
CA PRO A 154 9.90 20.57 -26.54
C PRO A 154 9.62 21.14 -27.86
N ASN A 155 9.16 22.25 -27.83
CA ASN A 155 8.96 22.94 -29.01
C ASN A 155 10.17 23.59 -29.45
N PHE A 156 10.55 23.00 -30.24
CA PHE A 156 11.56 23.56 -30.93
C PHE A 156 11.25 23.82 -32.28
#